data_3c7952e8e04162e95fe8e1e29c156aec
#
_entry.id   3c7952e8e04162e95fe8e1e29c156aec
#
_cell.length_a   1.000
_cell.length_b   1.000
_cell.length_c   1.000
_cell.angle_alpha   90.00
_cell.angle_beta   90.00
_cell.angle_gamma   90.00
#
_symmetry.space_group_name_H-M   'P 1'
#
loop_
_entity.id
_entity.type
_entity.pdbx_description
1 polymer ?
#
loop_
_entity_poly.entity_id
_entity_poly.type
_entity_poly.pdbx_seq_one_letter_code
_entity_poly.pdbx_strand_id
1 'polypeptide(L)'
;MTLQQMEYIVAVYRFRHFAKAAEQCGVTQPTLSAMIQKLETELDVKIFERSSQQVIPTAIGKLVVEQAWRVLARARKIKDIVAEEKGLVGGTCRIGILPTIAPYLLPRFFNKLTADNPEVKFTVAEMKTADCKKALSRGEIDIAILVSLDGMENYEQTPLYYEQFLAYVSKSDSLYSNKSIKTSDLNDEYLWLLDEGHCFREQLVKFCSLKSAQASKSTYSLGSIETFMRMVEGGKGVTFIPELALEQLTESQRQLVRPFAIPIPTRQVVALTTKSFVRLSQLRLVVDAVRKCVPERMMKLNNTEQRV
;
A
#
# COMPACT_ATOMS: atom_id res chain seq x y z
N MET A 1 1.19 34.24 -4.62
CA MET A 1 1.34 32.74 -4.55
C MET A 1 0.81 32.07 -5.82
N THR A 2 1.59 31.18 -6.46
CA THR A 2 1.26 30.52 -7.74
C THR A 2 1.34 28.99 -7.62
N LEU A 3 0.69 28.25 -8.53
CA LEU A 3 0.80 26.79 -8.60
C LEU A 3 2.25 26.35 -8.80
N GLN A 4 3.02 27.07 -9.62
CA GLN A 4 4.43 26.79 -9.88
C GLN A 4 5.27 26.91 -8.60
N GLN A 5 5.04 27.92 -7.77
CA GLN A 5 5.72 28.03 -6.47
C GLN A 5 5.35 26.86 -5.54
N MET A 6 4.10 26.40 -5.57
CA MET A 6 3.69 25.20 -4.83
C MET A 6 4.40 23.94 -5.33
N GLU A 7 4.55 23.76 -6.65
CA GLU A 7 5.33 22.66 -7.23
C GLU A 7 6.78 22.69 -6.75
N TYR A 8 7.40 23.86 -6.69
CA TYR A 8 8.78 24.00 -6.24
C TYR A 8 8.98 23.66 -4.77
N ILE A 9 8.10 24.14 -3.85
CA ILE A 9 8.22 23.76 -2.43
C ILE A 9 7.96 22.28 -2.21
N VAL A 10 7.05 21.66 -2.95
CA VAL A 10 6.80 20.22 -2.92
C VAL A 10 8.01 19.43 -3.40
N ALA A 11 8.65 19.87 -4.50
CA ALA A 11 9.85 19.23 -5.02
C ALA A 11 11.02 19.31 -4.02
N VAL A 12 11.28 20.48 -3.44
CA VAL A 12 12.34 20.66 -2.43
C VAL A 12 12.05 19.81 -1.18
N TYR A 13 10.80 19.74 -0.74
CA TYR A 13 10.42 18.90 0.38
C TYR A 13 10.70 17.41 0.10
N ARG A 14 10.44 16.93 -1.11
CA ARG A 14 10.63 15.53 -1.54
C ARG A 14 12.10 15.16 -1.67
N PHE A 15 12.87 16.01 -2.36
CA PHE A 15 14.27 15.69 -2.67
C PHE A 15 15.26 16.14 -1.60
N ARG A 16 14.84 17.01 -0.66
CA ARG A 16 15.71 17.58 0.39
C ARG A 16 16.96 18.25 -0.20
N HIS A 17 16.92 18.68 -1.45
CA HIS A 17 18.03 19.23 -2.21
C HIS A 17 17.54 20.15 -3.30
N PHE A 18 17.96 21.42 -3.28
CA PHE A 18 17.49 22.45 -4.24
C PHE A 18 17.87 22.13 -5.68
N ALA A 19 19.11 21.67 -5.96
CA ALA A 19 19.52 21.37 -7.32
C ALA A 19 18.74 20.21 -7.94
N LYS A 20 18.57 19.10 -7.19
CA LYS A 20 17.73 17.96 -7.65
C LYS A 20 16.27 18.35 -7.85
N ALA A 21 15.73 19.20 -6.98
CA ALA A 21 14.36 19.71 -7.13
C ALA A 21 14.21 20.60 -8.37
N ALA A 22 15.21 21.43 -8.67
CA ALA A 22 15.23 22.30 -9.85
C ALA A 22 15.31 21.47 -11.14
N GLU A 23 16.18 20.47 -11.21
CA GLU A 23 16.26 19.51 -12.31
C GLU A 23 14.91 18.83 -12.56
N GLN A 24 14.27 18.32 -11.51
CA GLN A 24 12.94 17.70 -11.60
C GLN A 24 11.85 18.65 -12.08
N CYS A 25 11.96 19.95 -11.77
CA CYS A 25 11.01 20.98 -12.20
C CYS A 25 11.37 21.59 -13.57
N GLY A 26 12.46 21.16 -14.21
CA GLY A 26 12.89 21.69 -15.51
C GLY A 26 13.36 23.14 -15.47
N VAL A 27 13.94 23.59 -14.34
CA VAL A 27 14.42 24.96 -14.14
C VAL A 27 15.82 24.98 -13.55
N THR A 28 16.47 26.16 -13.57
CA THR A 28 17.76 26.33 -12.88
C THR A 28 17.56 26.45 -11.36
N GLN A 29 18.57 25.99 -10.58
CA GLN A 29 18.51 26.12 -9.12
C GLN A 29 18.33 27.56 -8.62
N PRO A 30 19.01 28.59 -9.18
CA PRO A 30 18.75 29.99 -8.81
C PRO A 30 17.30 30.40 -9.01
N THR A 31 16.69 30.04 -10.15
CA THR A 31 15.29 30.34 -10.44
C THR A 31 14.35 29.72 -9.41
N LEU A 32 14.51 28.40 -9.12
CA LEU A 32 13.70 27.73 -8.11
C LEU A 32 13.88 28.36 -6.72
N SER A 33 15.13 28.65 -6.34
CA SER A 33 15.45 29.27 -5.05
C SER A 33 14.83 30.66 -4.89
N ALA A 34 14.92 31.51 -5.93
CA ALA A 34 14.33 32.87 -5.92
C ALA A 34 12.79 32.82 -5.81
N MET A 35 12.14 31.88 -6.52
CA MET A 35 10.68 31.73 -6.47
C MET A 35 10.19 31.19 -5.11
N ILE A 36 10.95 30.33 -4.45
CA ILE A 36 10.65 29.90 -3.08
C ILE A 36 10.86 31.06 -2.10
N GLN A 37 11.95 31.80 -2.22
CA GLN A 37 12.20 32.99 -1.37
C GLN A 37 11.11 34.03 -1.51
N LYS A 38 10.62 34.28 -2.74
CA LYS A 38 9.49 35.19 -2.98
C LYS A 38 8.22 34.68 -2.27
N LEU A 39 7.95 33.38 -2.29
CA LEU A 39 6.82 32.77 -1.57
C LEU A 39 6.99 32.91 -0.05
N GLU A 40 8.18 32.63 0.50
CA GLU A 40 8.51 32.80 1.91
C GLU A 40 8.31 34.27 2.36
N THR A 41 8.72 35.24 1.53
CA THR A 41 8.51 36.65 1.81
C THR A 41 7.04 37.05 1.76
N GLU A 42 6.27 36.53 0.78
CA GLU A 42 4.83 36.80 0.66
C GLU A 42 4.04 36.24 1.86
N LEU A 43 4.45 35.09 2.40
CA LEU A 43 3.81 34.44 3.55
C LEU A 43 4.38 34.90 4.90
N ASP A 44 5.45 35.68 4.88
CA ASP A 44 6.22 36.12 6.06
C ASP A 44 6.65 34.95 6.96
N VAL A 45 7.07 33.81 6.33
CA VAL A 45 7.54 32.62 7.04
C VAL A 45 8.70 31.95 6.30
N LYS A 46 9.56 31.25 7.03
CA LYS A 46 10.54 30.34 6.43
C LYS A 46 9.92 28.94 6.28
N ILE A 47 9.86 28.46 5.04
CA ILE A 47 9.38 27.10 4.73
C ILE A 47 10.50 26.08 4.92
N PHE A 48 11.73 26.45 4.57
CA PHE A 48 12.91 25.60 4.71
C PHE A 48 14.03 26.28 5.49
N GLU A 49 14.67 25.52 6.36
CA GLU A 49 15.97 25.86 6.92
C GLU A 49 17.07 25.37 5.96
N ARG A 50 18.02 26.26 5.68
CA ARG A 50 19.16 25.98 4.82
C ARG A 50 20.39 25.76 5.71
N SER A 51 20.67 24.52 6.08
CA SER A 51 21.97 24.17 6.65
C SER A 51 22.93 23.77 5.52
N SER A 52 24.24 23.81 5.81
CA SER A 52 25.28 23.46 4.81
C SER A 52 25.21 22.00 4.31
N GLN A 53 24.46 21.14 4.99
CA GLN A 53 24.41 19.70 4.69
C GLN A 53 23.01 19.19 4.26
N GLN A 54 21.91 19.80 4.69
CA GLN A 54 20.57 19.31 4.37
C GLN A 54 19.54 20.45 4.36
N VAL A 55 18.54 20.30 3.48
CA VAL A 55 17.35 21.15 3.44
C VAL A 55 16.28 20.54 4.35
N ILE A 56 15.97 21.19 5.45
CA ILE A 56 15.00 20.73 6.45
C ILE A 56 13.78 21.64 6.42
N PRO A 57 12.54 21.11 6.29
CA PRO A 57 11.34 21.93 6.39
C PRO A 57 11.14 22.36 7.85
N THR A 58 10.78 23.62 8.06
CA THR A 58 10.35 24.13 9.36
C THR A 58 9.03 23.50 9.80
N ALA A 59 8.61 23.71 11.04
CA ALA A 59 7.30 23.24 11.52
C ALA A 59 6.16 23.81 10.67
N ILE A 60 6.17 25.14 10.42
CA ILE A 60 5.20 25.80 9.54
C ILE A 60 5.36 25.37 8.08
N GLY A 61 6.60 25.16 7.62
CA GLY A 61 6.91 24.70 6.27
C GLY A 61 6.28 23.34 5.96
N LYS A 62 6.25 22.40 6.91
CA LYS A 62 5.56 21.13 6.74
C LYS A 62 4.06 21.31 6.49
N LEU A 63 3.41 22.23 7.21
CA LEU A 63 1.99 22.53 7.06
C LEU A 63 1.71 23.20 5.70
N VAL A 64 2.54 24.17 5.31
CA VAL A 64 2.43 24.86 4.01
C VAL A 64 2.58 23.86 2.85
N VAL A 65 3.60 23.02 2.89
CA VAL A 65 3.82 21.98 1.86
C VAL A 65 2.67 20.99 1.80
N GLU A 66 2.12 20.59 2.94
CA GLU A 66 0.96 19.68 2.98
C GLU A 66 -0.26 20.31 2.28
N GLN A 67 -0.52 21.60 2.48
CA GLN A 67 -1.59 22.29 1.77
C GLN A 67 -1.26 22.47 0.27
N ALA A 68 0.00 22.74 -0.07
CA ALA A 68 0.43 22.85 -1.46
C ALA A 68 0.16 21.55 -2.24
N TRP A 69 0.43 20.37 -1.68
CA TRP A 69 0.05 19.09 -2.29
C TRP A 69 -1.44 18.99 -2.60
N ARG A 70 -2.29 19.36 -1.63
CA ARG A 70 -3.74 19.32 -1.79
C ARG A 70 -4.24 20.26 -2.90
N VAL A 71 -3.67 21.47 -2.96
CA VAL A 71 -4.00 22.45 -4.02
C VAL A 71 -3.59 21.91 -5.39
N LEU A 72 -2.37 21.39 -5.52
CA LEU A 72 -1.86 20.82 -6.77
C LEU A 72 -2.68 19.60 -7.22
N ALA A 73 -3.10 18.75 -6.28
CA ALA A 73 -3.99 17.61 -6.57
C ALA A 73 -5.35 18.10 -7.11
N ARG A 74 -5.93 19.14 -6.49
CA ARG A 74 -7.20 19.74 -6.96
C ARG A 74 -7.06 20.41 -8.32
N ALA A 75 -5.95 21.10 -8.57
CA ALA A 75 -5.69 21.72 -9.88
C ALA A 75 -5.58 20.67 -11.00
N ARG A 76 -4.88 19.54 -10.75
CA ARG A 76 -4.81 18.43 -11.71
C ARG A 76 -6.19 17.83 -12.00
N LYS A 77 -7.04 17.74 -11.00
CA LYS A 77 -8.39 17.21 -11.12
C LYS A 77 -9.26 17.93 -12.14
N ILE A 78 -9.03 19.23 -12.39
CA ILE A 78 -9.75 19.97 -13.44
C ILE A 78 -9.51 19.32 -14.81
N LYS A 79 -8.25 18.96 -15.11
CA LYS A 79 -7.89 18.25 -16.36
C LYS A 79 -8.50 16.85 -16.40
N ASP A 80 -8.52 16.17 -15.26
CA ASP A 80 -9.07 14.81 -15.15
C ASP A 80 -10.59 14.79 -15.40
N ILE A 81 -11.34 15.79 -14.89
CA ILE A 81 -12.77 15.95 -15.17
C ILE A 81 -13.01 16.11 -16.67
N VAL A 82 -12.27 16.99 -17.33
CA VAL A 82 -12.42 17.23 -18.77
C VAL A 82 -12.09 15.96 -19.59
N ALA A 83 -11.06 15.21 -19.18
CA ALA A 83 -10.69 13.97 -19.85
C ALA A 83 -11.77 12.89 -19.69
N GLU A 84 -12.32 12.71 -18.49
CA GLU A 84 -13.39 11.74 -18.21
C GLU A 84 -14.67 12.07 -19.00
N GLU A 85 -15.11 13.35 -19.01
CA GLU A 85 -16.27 13.80 -19.78
C GLU A 85 -16.13 13.58 -21.30
N LYS A 86 -14.89 13.69 -21.81
CA LYS A 86 -14.58 13.40 -23.20
C LYS A 86 -14.41 11.91 -23.51
N GLY A 87 -14.55 11.03 -22.53
CA GLY A 87 -14.31 9.59 -22.67
C GLY A 87 -12.84 9.22 -22.96
N LEU A 88 -11.90 10.12 -22.67
CA LEU A 88 -10.48 9.92 -22.91
C LEU A 88 -9.87 9.09 -21.77
N VAL A 89 -9.65 7.81 -22.01
CA VAL A 89 -9.04 6.88 -21.05
C VAL A 89 -7.51 6.90 -21.18
N GLY A 90 -6.89 8.04 -21.04
CA GLY A 90 -5.43 8.17 -21.17
C GLY A 90 -4.76 8.80 -19.95
N GLY A 91 -3.45 9.12 -20.05
CA GLY A 91 -2.68 9.79 -19.01
C GLY A 91 -2.08 8.86 -17.96
N THR A 92 -1.79 9.35 -16.75
CA THR A 92 -1.11 8.57 -15.70
C THR A 92 -2.09 8.08 -14.66
N CYS A 93 -2.07 6.78 -14.35
CA CYS A 93 -2.75 6.14 -13.23
C CYS A 93 -1.70 5.64 -12.22
N ARG A 94 -1.70 6.20 -11.02
CA ARG A 94 -0.72 5.89 -9.96
C ARG A 94 -1.37 5.01 -8.91
N ILE A 95 -0.84 3.81 -8.74
CA ILE A 95 -1.39 2.79 -7.86
C ILE A 95 -0.46 2.61 -6.66
N GLY A 96 -1.00 2.75 -5.44
CA GLY A 96 -0.36 2.26 -4.23
C GLY A 96 -0.85 0.85 -3.93
N ILE A 97 0.01 -0.03 -3.45
CA ILE A 97 -0.38 -1.40 -3.13
C ILE A 97 0.34 -1.87 -1.86
N LEU A 98 -0.33 -2.69 -1.05
CA LEU A 98 0.32 -3.25 0.15
C LEU A 98 1.40 -4.26 -0.21
N PRO A 99 2.56 -4.26 0.49
CA PRO A 99 3.61 -5.26 0.30
C PRO A 99 3.15 -6.70 0.54
N THR A 100 2.08 -6.90 1.31
CA THR A 100 1.48 -8.23 1.55
C THR A 100 0.47 -8.66 0.48
N ILE A 101 0.25 -7.83 -0.54
CA ILE A 101 -0.63 -8.11 -1.69
C ILE A 101 0.18 -8.10 -2.99
N ALA A 102 1.09 -7.15 -3.13
CA ALA A 102 1.82 -6.90 -4.38
C ALA A 102 2.49 -8.15 -4.98
N PRO A 103 3.28 -8.95 -4.25
CA PRO A 103 3.98 -10.10 -4.83
C PRO A 103 3.05 -11.16 -5.43
N TYR A 104 1.85 -11.29 -4.88
CA TYR A 104 0.90 -12.34 -5.24
C TYR A 104 -0.15 -11.88 -6.26
N LEU A 105 -0.47 -10.58 -6.27
CA LEU A 105 -1.51 -10.03 -7.14
C LEU A 105 -0.96 -9.37 -8.41
N LEU A 106 0.08 -8.53 -8.31
CA LEU A 106 0.59 -7.77 -9.46
C LEU A 106 0.98 -8.65 -10.66
N PRO A 107 1.72 -9.77 -10.48
CA PRO A 107 2.13 -10.61 -11.61
C PRO A 107 0.94 -11.19 -12.40
N ARG A 108 -0.22 -11.27 -11.77
CA ARG A 108 -1.42 -11.88 -12.36
C ARG A 108 -2.16 -10.97 -13.32
N PHE A 109 -2.10 -9.66 -13.14
CA PHE A 109 -2.89 -8.72 -13.95
C PHE A 109 -2.10 -7.58 -14.57
N PHE A 110 -0.99 -7.13 -13.96
CA PHE A 110 -0.38 -5.85 -14.30
C PHE A 110 0.17 -5.80 -15.72
N ASN A 111 0.87 -6.84 -16.16
CA ASN A 111 1.42 -6.91 -17.51
C ASN A 111 0.31 -6.87 -18.59
N LYS A 112 -0.79 -7.58 -18.35
CA LYS A 112 -1.93 -7.57 -19.25
C LYS A 112 -2.67 -6.22 -19.22
N LEU A 113 -2.88 -5.65 -18.03
CA LEU A 113 -3.48 -4.33 -17.89
C LEU A 113 -2.72 -3.26 -18.68
N THR A 114 -1.40 -3.26 -18.61
CA THR A 114 -0.56 -2.29 -19.34
C THR A 114 -0.55 -2.54 -20.85
N ALA A 115 -0.51 -3.78 -21.28
CA ALA A 115 -0.52 -4.14 -22.70
C ALA A 115 -1.88 -3.81 -23.37
N ASP A 116 -2.99 -4.05 -22.66
CA ASP A 116 -4.35 -3.80 -23.17
C ASP A 116 -4.71 -2.29 -23.18
N ASN A 117 -3.94 -1.44 -22.48
CA ASN A 117 -4.24 0.00 -22.33
C ASN A 117 -2.97 0.86 -22.50
N PRO A 118 -2.38 0.89 -23.71
CA PRO A 118 -1.10 1.59 -23.97
C PRO A 118 -1.18 3.11 -23.79
N GLU A 119 -2.36 3.71 -23.85
CA GLU A 119 -2.62 5.13 -23.64
C GLU A 119 -2.58 5.54 -22.17
N VAL A 120 -2.61 4.57 -21.22
CA VAL A 120 -2.54 4.81 -19.78
C VAL A 120 -1.15 4.44 -19.26
N LYS A 121 -0.44 5.41 -18.72
CA LYS A 121 0.82 5.17 -18.01
C LYS A 121 0.53 4.70 -16.59
N PHE A 122 0.52 3.41 -16.35
CA PHE A 122 0.41 2.86 -15.00
C PHE A 122 1.74 2.93 -14.27
N THR A 123 1.69 3.38 -13.01
CA THR A 123 2.82 3.31 -12.08
C THR A 123 2.37 2.67 -10.78
N VAL A 124 3.21 1.84 -10.19
CA VAL A 124 2.91 1.14 -8.94
C VAL A 124 3.98 1.45 -7.91
N ALA A 125 3.55 1.67 -6.66
CA ALA A 125 4.42 1.83 -5.51
C ALA A 125 3.93 0.97 -4.35
N GLU A 126 4.81 0.15 -3.78
CA GLU A 126 4.50 -0.58 -2.57
C GLU A 126 4.60 0.33 -1.35
N MET A 127 3.56 0.34 -0.53
CA MET A 127 3.50 1.18 0.68
C MET A 127 2.54 0.63 1.72
N LYS A 128 2.78 0.94 2.99
CA LYS A 128 1.89 0.56 4.11
C LYS A 128 0.57 1.32 4.04
N THR A 129 -0.47 0.82 4.73
CA THR A 129 -1.82 1.41 4.73
C THR A 129 -1.83 2.91 5.08
N ALA A 130 -1.08 3.32 6.10
CA ALA A 130 -1.01 4.72 6.51
C ALA A 130 -0.41 5.62 5.42
N ASP A 131 0.62 5.13 4.72
CA ASP A 131 1.27 5.85 3.63
C ASP A 131 0.38 5.91 2.39
N CYS A 132 -0.35 4.83 2.07
CA CYS A 132 -1.37 4.84 1.00
C CYS A 132 -2.43 5.93 1.27
N LYS A 133 -3.00 5.99 2.47
CA LYS A 133 -4.00 7.01 2.86
C LYS A 133 -3.43 8.42 2.72
N LYS A 134 -2.20 8.64 3.17
CA LYS A 134 -1.51 9.92 3.05
C LYS A 134 -1.22 10.29 1.59
N ALA A 135 -0.73 9.35 0.80
CA ALA A 135 -0.45 9.55 -0.62
C ALA A 135 -1.73 9.84 -1.44
N LEU A 136 -2.86 9.16 -1.14
CA LEU A 136 -4.18 9.48 -1.72
C LEU A 136 -4.62 10.90 -1.39
N SER A 137 -4.50 11.33 -0.11
CA SER A 137 -4.90 12.67 0.32
C SER A 137 -4.07 13.79 -0.34
N ARG A 138 -2.82 13.51 -0.70
CA ARG A 138 -1.90 14.41 -1.39
C ARG A 138 -2.00 14.32 -2.91
N GLY A 139 -2.75 13.34 -3.44
CA GLY A 139 -2.79 13.06 -4.87
C GLY A 139 -1.45 12.58 -5.44
N GLU A 140 -0.61 11.96 -4.63
CA GLU A 140 0.62 11.28 -5.05
C GLU A 140 0.30 9.93 -5.71
N ILE A 141 -0.76 9.26 -5.25
CA ILE A 141 -1.39 8.11 -5.90
C ILE A 141 -2.87 8.40 -6.16
N ASP A 142 -3.44 7.67 -7.09
CA ASP A 142 -4.82 7.80 -7.56
C ASP A 142 -5.72 6.71 -6.99
N ILE A 143 -5.20 5.49 -6.91
CA ILE A 143 -5.89 4.28 -6.41
C ILE A 143 -4.95 3.59 -5.41
N ALA A 144 -5.47 3.11 -4.28
CA ALA A 144 -4.71 2.23 -3.40
C ALA A 144 -5.38 0.84 -3.34
N ILE A 145 -4.61 -0.22 -3.61
CA ILE A 145 -5.04 -1.61 -3.43
C ILE A 145 -4.58 -2.05 -2.04
N LEU A 146 -5.54 -2.18 -1.14
CA LEU A 146 -5.27 -2.46 0.27
C LEU A 146 -6.42 -3.24 0.91
N VAL A 147 -6.33 -3.51 2.20
CA VAL A 147 -7.35 -4.22 2.96
C VAL A 147 -8.32 -3.21 3.56
N SER A 148 -9.62 -3.51 3.47
CA SER A 148 -10.67 -2.73 4.12
C SER A 148 -10.54 -2.84 5.63
N LEU A 149 -10.40 -1.69 6.30
CA LEU A 149 -10.26 -1.55 7.74
C LEU A 149 -11.19 -0.45 8.26
N ASP A 150 -11.40 -0.41 9.57
CA ASP A 150 -12.05 0.72 10.23
C ASP A 150 -11.28 2.04 10.00
N GLY A 151 -11.98 3.16 10.01
CA GLY A 151 -11.37 4.48 9.79
C GLY A 151 -11.08 4.81 8.32
N MET A 152 -11.83 4.21 7.39
CA MET A 152 -11.76 4.51 5.95
C MET A 152 -13.03 5.21 5.42
N GLU A 153 -13.87 5.73 6.27
CA GLU A 153 -15.17 6.36 5.93
C GLU A 153 -15.01 7.64 5.08
N ASN A 154 -13.81 8.23 5.08
CA ASN A 154 -13.46 9.39 4.26
C ASN A 154 -13.02 9.05 2.84
N TYR A 155 -13.02 7.76 2.49
CA TYR A 155 -12.63 7.24 1.17
C TYR A 155 -13.78 6.46 0.55
N GLU A 156 -13.73 6.28 -0.78
CA GLU A 156 -14.57 5.34 -1.49
C GLU A 156 -13.86 3.99 -1.59
N GLN A 157 -14.57 2.93 -1.24
CA GLN A 157 -14.07 1.57 -1.26
C GLN A 157 -14.78 0.76 -2.33
N THR A 158 -14.05 0.27 -3.32
CA THR A 158 -14.57 -0.68 -4.31
C THR A 158 -14.04 -2.08 -3.96
N PRO A 159 -14.89 -3.03 -3.52
CA PRO A 159 -14.47 -4.40 -3.21
C PRO A 159 -13.81 -5.07 -4.41
N LEU A 160 -12.67 -5.71 -4.19
CA LEU A 160 -11.95 -6.47 -5.21
C LEU A 160 -12.17 -7.97 -5.01
N TYR A 161 -11.75 -8.50 -3.87
CA TYR A 161 -11.89 -9.92 -3.51
C TYR A 161 -11.75 -10.14 -2.00
N TYR A 162 -12.07 -11.35 -1.57
CA TYR A 162 -11.84 -11.87 -0.21
C TYR A 162 -10.73 -12.89 -0.24
N GLU A 163 -9.87 -12.89 0.77
CA GLU A 163 -8.68 -13.73 0.82
C GLU A 163 -8.46 -14.28 2.21
N GLN A 164 -8.37 -15.60 2.31
CA GLN A 164 -8.10 -16.28 3.57
C GLN A 164 -6.65 -16.09 4.02
N PHE A 165 -6.43 -16.13 5.32
CA PHE A 165 -5.12 -16.32 5.90
C PHE A 165 -4.85 -17.81 6.03
N LEU A 166 -3.63 -18.24 5.74
CA LEU A 166 -3.15 -19.60 5.89
C LEU A 166 -1.93 -19.61 6.80
N ALA A 167 -1.81 -20.62 7.64
CA ALA A 167 -0.59 -20.86 8.40
C ALA A 167 0.45 -21.58 7.55
N TYR A 168 1.69 -21.16 7.64
CA TYR A 168 2.86 -21.80 7.02
C TYR A 168 3.75 -22.35 8.14
N VAL A 169 3.81 -23.68 8.28
CA VAL A 169 4.27 -24.37 9.47
C VAL A 169 5.53 -25.16 9.16
N SER A 170 6.58 -25.00 9.98
CA SER A 170 7.81 -25.79 9.85
C SER A 170 7.57 -27.29 10.05
N LYS A 171 8.32 -28.13 9.34
CA LYS A 171 8.28 -29.60 9.52
C LYS A 171 8.69 -30.03 10.93
N SER A 172 9.49 -29.24 11.62
CA SER A 172 9.93 -29.53 12.99
C SER A 172 8.93 -29.08 14.07
N ASP A 173 7.85 -28.40 13.66
CA ASP A 173 6.85 -27.86 14.58
C ASP A 173 5.74 -28.89 14.85
N SER A 174 5.20 -28.89 16.08
CA SER A 174 4.15 -29.80 16.50
C SER A 174 2.88 -29.66 15.65
N LEU A 175 2.59 -28.44 15.18
CA LEU A 175 1.44 -28.12 14.34
C LEU A 175 1.55 -28.70 12.92
N TYR A 176 2.73 -29.16 12.51
CA TYR A 176 2.91 -29.72 11.15
C TYR A 176 2.02 -30.94 10.88
N SER A 177 1.74 -31.77 11.90
CA SER A 177 0.88 -32.93 11.78
C SER A 177 -0.63 -32.62 11.73
N ASN A 178 -1.01 -31.36 12.07
CA ASN A 178 -2.41 -30.96 12.11
C ASN A 178 -2.97 -30.76 10.70
N LYS A 179 -4.22 -31.17 10.47
CA LYS A 179 -4.93 -30.88 9.20
C LYS A 179 -5.39 -29.43 9.08
N SER A 180 -5.63 -28.77 10.20
CA SER A 180 -6.02 -27.36 10.31
C SER A 180 -5.54 -26.78 11.64
N ILE A 181 -5.39 -25.48 11.71
CA ILE A 181 -4.90 -24.75 12.89
C ILE A 181 -6.07 -24.04 13.57
N LYS A 182 -6.22 -24.24 14.87
CA LYS A 182 -7.10 -23.43 15.70
C LYS A 182 -6.32 -22.23 16.25
N THR A 183 -7.02 -21.14 16.54
CA THR A 183 -6.39 -19.95 17.14
C THR A 183 -5.72 -20.25 18.48
N SER A 184 -6.28 -21.17 19.27
CA SER A 184 -5.72 -21.66 20.53
C SER A 184 -4.37 -22.36 20.37
N ASP A 185 -4.12 -23.00 19.25
CA ASP A 185 -2.91 -23.77 18.99
C ASP A 185 -1.68 -22.86 18.80
N LEU A 186 -1.88 -21.56 18.57
CA LEU A 186 -0.84 -20.58 18.27
C LEU A 186 -0.27 -19.90 19.53
N ASN A 187 -0.83 -20.11 20.72
CA ASN A 187 -0.48 -19.31 21.91
C ASN A 187 0.95 -19.57 22.43
N ASP A 188 1.46 -20.78 22.27
CA ASP A 188 2.78 -21.19 22.79
C ASP A 188 3.80 -21.40 21.66
N GLU A 189 3.44 -21.05 20.42
CA GLU A 189 4.28 -21.33 19.25
C GLU A 189 5.24 -20.16 18.96
N TYR A 190 6.33 -20.50 18.28
CA TYR A 190 7.27 -19.52 17.77
C TYR A 190 6.72 -18.89 16.49
N LEU A 191 6.25 -17.65 16.59
CA LEU A 191 5.60 -16.96 15.48
C LEU A 191 6.54 -15.95 14.81
N TRP A 192 6.68 -16.06 13.49
CA TRP A 192 7.31 -15.08 12.62
C TRP A 192 6.23 -14.13 12.10
N LEU A 193 6.18 -12.92 12.67
CA LEU A 193 5.16 -11.92 12.33
C LEU A 193 5.80 -10.67 11.74
N LEU A 194 5.10 -10.04 10.79
CA LEU A 194 5.47 -8.74 10.25
C LEU A 194 5.51 -7.67 11.36
N ASP A 195 6.25 -6.58 11.13
CA ASP A 195 6.32 -5.45 12.04
C ASP A 195 4.97 -4.76 12.27
N GLU A 196 4.93 -3.95 13.31
CA GLU A 196 3.81 -3.03 13.57
C GLU A 196 3.57 -2.09 12.38
N GLY A 197 2.30 -1.74 12.17
CA GLY A 197 1.85 -0.93 11.03
C GLY A 197 1.61 -1.73 9.74
N HIS A 198 1.78 -3.06 9.76
CA HIS A 198 1.27 -3.95 8.73
C HIS A 198 -0.12 -4.48 9.14
N CYS A 199 -1.17 -4.07 8.42
CA CYS A 199 -2.54 -4.52 8.69
C CYS A 199 -2.68 -6.06 8.72
N PHE A 200 -1.86 -6.77 7.95
CA PHE A 200 -1.79 -8.23 7.93
C PHE A 200 -1.47 -8.80 9.33
N ARG A 201 -0.47 -8.23 10.03
CA ARG A 201 -0.13 -8.60 11.40
C ARG A 201 -1.24 -8.21 12.37
N GLU A 202 -1.74 -6.99 12.28
CA GLU A 202 -2.75 -6.46 13.20
C GLU A 202 -4.04 -7.29 13.16
N GLN A 203 -4.48 -7.70 11.96
CA GLN A 203 -5.65 -8.56 11.78
C GLN A 203 -5.45 -9.94 12.43
N LEU A 204 -4.30 -10.58 12.20
CA LEU A 204 -3.98 -11.89 12.79
C LEU A 204 -3.86 -11.82 14.31
N VAL A 205 -3.16 -10.82 14.84
CA VAL A 205 -2.99 -10.63 16.29
C VAL A 205 -4.36 -10.44 16.96
N LYS A 206 -5.23 -9.64 16.37
CA LYS A 206 -6.60 -9.39 16.87
C LYS A 206 -7.45 -10.67 16.79
N PHE A 207 -7.48 -11.33 15.65
CA PHE A 207 -8.30 -12.53 15.41
C PHE A 207 -7.87 -13.69 16.29
N CYS A 208 -6.57 -13.98 16.36
CA CYS A 208 -6.04 -15.09 17.14
C CYS A 208 -5.84 -14.74 18.62
N SER A 209 -6.12 -13.49 19.04
CA SER A 209 -5.89 -13.03 20.44
C SER A 209 -4.48 -13.33 20.94
N LEU A 210 -3.47 -13.14 20.05
CA LEU A 210 -2.09 -13.53 20.32
C LEU A 210 -1.47 -12.68 21.42
N LYS A 211 -1.44 -13.18 22.66
CA LYS A 211 -0.80 -12.55 23.80
C LYS A 211 0.74 -12.47 23.65
N SER A 212 1.32 -13.43 22.94
CA SER A 212 2.76 -13.54 22.68
C SER A 212 3.27 -12.63 21.56
N ALA A 213 2.39 -11.95 20.81
CA ALA A 213 2.79 -11.07 19.71
C ALA A 213 3.68 -9.89 20.17
N GLN A 214 3.63 -9.52 21.46
CA GLN A 214 4.53 -8.54 22.09
C GLN A 214 5.87 -9.15 22.53
N ALA A 215 5.96 -10.48 22.57
CA ALA A 215 7.10 -11.22 23.12
C ALA A 215 7.90 -11.98 22.06
N SER A 216 7.64 -11.78 20.75
CA SER A 216 8.55 -12.37 19.76
C SER A 216 9.93 -11.73 19.93
N LYS A 217 10.83 -12.50 20.56
CA LYS A 217 12.25 -12.16 20.77
C LYS A 217 13.04 -12.08 19.47
N SER A 218 12.37 -11.92 18.32
CA SER A 218 13.08 -11.81 17.06
C SER A 218 13.68 -10.41 16.94
N THR A 219 14.98 -10.36 16.84
CA THR A 219 15.79 -9.17 16.53
C THR A 219 15.58 -8.68 15.09
N TYR A 220 14.65 -9.26 14.35
CA TYR A 220 14.40 -8.94 12.93
C TYR A 220 13.17 -8.04 12.81
N SER A 221 13.43 -6.75 12.63
CA SER A 221 12.41 -5.74 12.33
C SER A 221 12.40 -5.47 10.82
N LEU A 222 11.29 -5.43 10.14
CA LEU A 222 11.14 -5.28 8.70
C LEU A 222 11.17 -6.62 7.94
N GLY A 223 10.30 -7.55 8.34
CA GLY A 223 10.15 -8.80 7.62
C GLY A 223 9.26 -8.68 6.38
N SER A 224 9.59 -9.42 5.33
CA SER A 224 8.65 -9.78 4.28
C SER A 224 8.07 -11.17 4.55
N ILE A 225 6.87 -11.43 4.06
CA ILE A 225 6.25 -12.77 4.15
C ILE A 225 7.17 -13.82 3.55
N GLU A 226 7.79 -13.53 2.40
CA GLU A 226 8.74 -14.42 1.72
C GLU A 226 9.95 -14.75 2.60
N THR A 227 10.51 -13.76 3.30
CA THR A 227 11.62 -14.00 4.23
C THR A 227 11.20 -14.96 5.34
N PHE A 228 10.04 -14.74 5.94
CA PHE A 228 9.55 -15.61 7.02
C PHE A 228 9.25 -17.02 6.54
N MET A 229 8.74 -17.20 5.33
CA MET A 229 8.58 -18.52 4.73
C MET A 229 9.92 -19.25 4.66
N ARG A 230 11.02 -18.60 4.23
CA ARG A 230 12.36 -19.20 4.18
C ARG A 230 12.88 -19.56 5.58
N MET A 231 12.60 -18.73 6.58
CA MET A 231 12.98 -19.00 7.97
C MET A 231 12.24 -20.22 8.54
N VAL A 232 10.94 -20.36 8.20
CA VAL A 232 10.13 -21.53 8.57
C VAL A 232 10.63 -22.79 7.86
N GLU A 233 10.98 -22.70 6.58
CA GLU A 233 11.53 -23.82 5.79
C GLU A 233 12.86 -24.35 6.36
N GLY A 234 13.75 -23.46 6.77
CA GLY A 234 15.08 -23.80 7.28
C GLY A 234 15.17 -24.02 8.79
N GLY A 235 14.10 -23.78 9.55
CA GLY A 235 14.15 -23.75 10.99
C GLY A 235 12.89 -24.32 11.68
N LYS A 236 12.32 -23.50 12.56
CA LYS A 236 11.11 -23.82 13.33
C LYS A 236 10.13 -22.68 13.35
N GLY A 237 8.91 -22.97 13.79
CA GLY A 237 7.86 -21.99 14.04
C GLY A 237 6.88 -21.88 12.87
N VAL A 238 6.04 -20.88 12.98
CA VAL A 238 4.91 -20.63 12.09
C VAL A 238 4.94 -19.21 11.59
N THR A 239 4.63 -19.02 10.31
CA THR A 239 4.26 -17.72 9.76
C THR A 239 2.90 -17.81 9.06
N PHE A 240 2.41 -16.70 8.54
CA PHE A 240 1.13 -16.65 7.87
C PHE A 240 1.31 -16.11 6.45
N ILE A 241 0.57 -16.69 5.51
CA ILE A 241 0.60 -16.33 4.11
C ILE A 241 -0.81 -16.00 3.61
N PRO A 242 -0.96 -15.14 2.62
CA PRO A 242 -2.23 -14.93 1.96
C PRO A 242 -2.55 -16.11 1.03
N GLU A 243 -3.84 -16.36 0.83
CA GLU A 243 -4.31 -17.46 0.01
C GLU A 243 -3.79 -17.43 -1.44
N LEU A 244 -3.66 -16.23 -2.05
CA LEU A 244 -3.09 -16.10 -3.39
C LEU A 244 -1.63 -16.56 -3.50
N ALA A 245 -0.90 -16.64 -2.39
CA ALA A 245 0.46 -17.20 -2.38
C ALA A 245 0.50 -18.67 -2.80
N LEU A 246 -0.57 -19.44 -2.56
CA LEU A 246 -0.62 -20.88 -2.87
C LEU A 246 -0.21 -21.26 -4.29
N GLU A 247 -0.54 -20.39 -5.26
CA GLU A 247 -0.26 -20.70 -6.67
C GLU A 247 1.23 -20.54 -7.03
N GLN A 248 1.98 -19.81 -6.21
CA GLN A 248 3.42 -19.59 -6.41
C GLN A 248 4.28 -20.61 -5.64
N LEU A 249 3.65 -21.44 -4.77
CA LEU A 249 4.36 -22.42 -3.97
C LEU A 249 4.73 -23.65 -4.78
N THR A 250 5.96 -24.13 -4.55
CA THR A 250 6.39 -25.46 -4.98
C THR A 250 5.63 -26.56 -4.22
N GLU A 251 5.65 -27.79 -4.71
CA GLU A 251 4.98 -28.91 -4.04
C GLU A 251 5.50 -29.13 -2.61
N SER A 252 6.82 -29.01 -2.39
CA SER A 252 7.41 -29.12 -1.06
C SER A 252 6.96 -28.02 -0.10
N GLN A 253 6.74 -26.81 -0.61
CA GLN A 253 6.24 -25.68 0.18
C GLN A 253 4.74 -25.82 0.50
N ARG A 254 3.94 -26.33 -0.43
CA ARG A 254 2.51 -26.60 -0.19
C ARG A 254 2.28 -27.56 0.96
N GLN A 255 3.21 -28.52 1.18
CA GLN A 255 3.16 -29.43 2.32
C GLN A 255 3.28 -28.73 3.68
N LEU A 256 3.80 -27.51 3.73
CA LEU A 256 3.93 -26.70 4.95
C LEU A 256 2.67 -25.86 5.26
N VAL A 257 1.73 -25.77 4.32
CA VAL A 257 0.53 -24.97 4.48
C VAL A 257 -0.54 -25.69 5.30
N ARG A 258 -1.14 -24.95 6.23
CA ARG A 258 -2.29 -25.41 7.01
C ARG A 258 -3.40 -24.36 6.98
N PRO A 259 -4.64 -24.73 6.61
CA PRO A 259 -5.79 -23.84 6.72
C PRO A 259 -6.14 -23.62 8.20
N PHE A 260 -6.81 -22.52 8.49
CA PHE A 260 -7.44 -22.33 9.79
C PHE A 260 -8.70 -23.19 9.92
N ALA A 261 -9.00 -23.63 11.15
CA ALA A 261 -10.29 -24.16 11.51
C ALA A 261 -11.37 -23.05 11.44
N ILE A 262 -12.62 -23.46 11.32
CA ILE A 262 -13.76 -22.53 11.29
C ILE A 262 -13.92 -21.84 12.67
N PRO A 263 -14.10 -20.51 12.70
CA PRO A 263 -14.22 -19.58 11.56
C PRO A 263 -12.87 -19.27 10.91
N ILE A 264 -12.82 -19.24 9.58
CA ILE A 264 -11.59 -19.01 8.82
C ILE A 264 -11.34 -17.50 8.71
N PRO A 265 -10.20 -16.96 9.21
CA PRO A 265 -9.88 -15.55 9.10
C PRO A 265 -9.70 -15.16 7.63
N THR A 266 -10.45 -14.15 7.21
CA THR A 266 -10.50 -13.71 5.82
C THR A 266 -10.45 -12.19 5.75
N ARG A 267 -9.59 -11.64 4.89
CA ARG A 267 -9.48 -10.20 4.66
C ARG A 267 -10.20 -9.79 3.39
N GLN A 268 -10.81 -8.62 3.40
CA GLN A 268 -11.39 -8.00 2.21
C GLN A 268 -10.39 -7.05 1.56
N VAL A 269 -9.96 -7.35 0.34
CA VAL A 269 -9.12 -6.47 -0.45
C VAL A 269 -9.99 -5.52 -1.27
N VAL A 270 -9.65 -4.24 -1.26
CA VAL A 270 -10.40 -3.17 -1.90
C VAL A 270 -9.50 -2.26 -2.72
N ALA A 271 -10.08 -1.64 -3.75
CA ALA A 271 -9.51 -0.45 -4.36
C ALA A 271 -10.06 0.78 -3.61
N LEU A 272 -9.16 1.54 -2.99
CA LEU A 272 -9.47 2.74 -2.23
C LEU A 272 -9.17 3.97 -3.07
N THR A 273 -10.12 4.91 -3.14
CA THR A 273 -9.94 6.22 -3.77
C THR A 273 -10.43 7.32 -2.85
N THR A 274 -10.06 8.57 -3.12
CA THR A 274 -10.71 9.69 -2.44
C THR A 274 -12.16 9.84 -2.90
N LYS A 275 -13.07 10.29 -2.04
CA LYS A 275 -14.48 10.58 -2.41
C LYS A 275 -14.63 11.53 -3.59
N SER A 276 -13.60 12.29 -3.82
CA SER A 276 -13.56 13.26 -4.92
C SER A 276 -12.81 12.75 -6.15
N PHE A 277 -12.52 11.46 -6.22
CA PHE A 277 -11.89 10.84 -7.40
C PHE A 277 -12.83 10.88 -8.60
N VAL A 278 -12.32 11.25 -9.78
CA VAL A 278 -13.16 11.50 -10.98
C VAL A 278 -12.84 10.57 -12.14
N ARG A 279 -11.65 9.97 -12.19
CA ARG A 279 -11.24 9.09 -13.31
C ARG A 279 -11.80 7.67 -13.15
N LEU A 280 -13.13 7.56 -13.17
CA LEU A 280 -13.83 6.29 -12.95
C LEU A 280 -13.54 5.26 -14.03
N SER A 281 -13.24 5.70 -15.25
CA SER A 281 -12.77 4.83 -16.34
C SER A 281 -11.49 4.09 -15.97
N GLN A 282 -10.49 4.78 -15.44
CA GLN A 282 -9.24 4.15 -14.98
C GLN A 282 -9.45 3.22 -13.78
N LEU A 283 -10.31 3.61 -12.82
CA LEU A 283 -10.67 2.75 -11.71
C LEU A 283 -11.29 1.43 -12.20
N ARG A 284 -12.22 1.50 -13.17
CA ARG A 284 -12.85 0.32 -13.77
C ARG A 284 -11.82 -0.59 -14.42
N LEU A 285 -10.87 -0.06 -15.19
CA LEU A 285 -9.79 -0.86 -15.80
C LEU A 285 -9.03 -1.66 -14.74
N VAL A 286 -8.62 -1.02 -13.63
CA VAL A 286 -7.88 -1.68 -12.55
C VAL A 286 -8.76 -2.72 -11.84
N VAL A 287 -9.99 -2.36 -11.47
CA VAL A 287 -10.95 -3.25 -10.77
C VAL A 287 -11.24 -4.49 -11.61
N ASP A 288 -11.55 -4.31 -12.89
CA ASP A 288 -11.89 -5.42 -13.80
C ASP A 288 -10.69 -6.34 -14.05
N ALA A 289 -9.49 -5.76 -14.22
CA ALA A 289 -8.26 -6.54 -14.39
C ALA A 289 -7.98 -7.41 -13.16
N VAL A 290 -8.12 -6.85 -11.95
CA VAL A 290 -7.94 -7.58 -10.69
C VAL A 290 -8.99 -8.67 -10.54
N ARG A 291 -10.28 -8.36 -10.72
CA ARG A 291 -11.37 -9.34 -10.55
C ARG A 291 -11.28 -10.50 -11.53
N LYS A 292 -10.81 -10.26 -12.76
CA LYS A 292 -10.63 -11.30 -13.78
C LYS A 292 -9.45 -12.24 -13.47
N CYS A 293 -8.49 -11.83 -12.66
CA CYS A 293 -7.30 -12.64 -12.39
C CYS A 293 -7.34 -13.41 -11.06
N VAL A 294 -8.36 -13.19 -10.23
CA VAL A 294 -8.53 -13.92 -8.96
C VAL A 294 -9.55 -15.05 -9.12
N PRO A 295 -9.44 -16.15 -8.35
CA PRO A 295 -10.42 -17.24 -8.37
C PRO A 295 -11.83 -16.77 -8.04
N GLU A 296 -12.83 -17.30 -8.73
CA GLU A 296 -14.24 -16.90 -8.57
C GLU A 296 -14.74 -17.05 -7.12
N ARG A 297 -14.29 -18.09 -6.42
CA ARG A 297 -14.63 -18.33 -5.00
C ARG A 297 -14.22 -17.18 -4.06
N MET A 298 -13.22 -16.37 -4.46
CA MET A 298 -12.75 -15.23 -3.68
C MET A 298 -13.60 -13.96 -3.91
N MET A 299 -14.59 -14.00 -4.80
CA MET A 299 -15.45 -12.85 -5.07
C MET A 299 -16.50 -12.61 -3.98
N LYS A 300 -16.78 -13.58 -3.14
CA LYS A 300 -17.76 -13.50 -2.05
C LYS A 300 -17.21 -14.13 -0.77
N LEU A 301 -17.58 -13.57 0.37
CA LEU A 301 -17.30 -14.15 1.68
C LEU A 301 -18.20 -15.38 1.88
N ASN A 302 -17.63 -16.51 2.28
CA ASN A 302 -18.35 -17.76 2.53
C ASN A 302 -18.82 -17.84 3.99
N ASN A 303 -19.83 -18.68 4.27
CA ASN A 303 -20.41 -18.83 5.61
C ASN A 303 -19.41 -19.37 6.66
N THR A 304 -18.34 -20.03 6.25
CA THR A 304 -17.27 -20.54 7.11
C THR A 304 -16.17 -19.53 7.39
N GLU A 305 -16.23 -18.39 6.72
CA GLU A 305 -15.22 -17.33 6.78
C GLU A 305 -15.68 -16.19 7.69
N GLN A 306 -14.73 -15.64 8.43
CA GLN A 306 -14.94 -14.45 9.25
C GLN A 306 -14.04 -13.34 8.75
N ARG A 307 -14.64 -12.21 8.39
CA ARG A 307 -13.89 -11.00 8.06
C ARG A 307 -13.19 -10.46 9.30
N VAL A 308 -11.89 -10.19 9.17
CA VAL A 308 -11.00 -9.71 10.23
C VAL A 308 -10.52 -8.30 9.95
#